data_1b279b5d6045b00a062b5112544a9f65
#
_entry.id   1b279b5d6045b00a062b5112544a9f65
#
_cell.length_a   1.000
_cell.length_b   1.000
_cell.length_c   1.000
_cell.angle_alpha   90.00
_cell.angle_beta   90.00
_cell.angle_gamma   90.00
#
_symmetry.space_group_name_H-M   'P 1'
#
loop_
_entity.id
_entity.type
_entity.pdbx_description
1 polymer ?
#
loop_
_entity_poly.entity_id
_entity_poly.type
_entity_poly.pdbx_seq_one_letter_code
_entity_poly.pdbx_strand_id
1 'polypeptide(L)'
;TEDRTRLIGEMTSLFCNDTPWEEGLVEGVCVFKKQDYFYILYSAASCCDKKCNYKTGVARSKSLLGKWEKYEKNPILVDNQDWRCPGHGTIVRKDGKEFYLYHAYNRSGSVYVGRQGVLEELCWGEDGWPYFRNDAVYNRPNLSLDYVDSFKGNTLAPIWQWRVTQKIDYQTGKNGLHLGASMENRELGTLLVQPVKALNFSLTATVDNRKSMAAAGIGIIGGAHNGFGAPLAGIGISVLKDKVEVWKNVDGKVDVLAQSAITVSATAQVRMTVKDGYWLCFEFRKGQRWIPLATEIDASPYVPWGMGFRIGLCAKGGDGTFADFRKIELIH
;
A
#
# COMPACT_ATOMS: atom_id res chain seq x y z
N THR A 1 25.37 17.32 -13.63
CA THR A 1 26.72 16.76 -13.59
C THR A 1 26.76 15.33 -14.11
N GLU A 2 27.88 14.85 -14.63
CA GLU A 2 28.02 13.47 -15.14
C GLU A 2 27.76 12.44 -14.07
N ASP A 3 28.14 12.70 -12.84
CA ASP A 3 27.90 11.85 -11.67
C ASP A 3 26.44 11.87 -11.17
N ARG A 4 25.58 12.67 -11.80
CA ARG A 4 24.15 12.85 -11.49
C ARG A 4 23.85 13.28 -10.04
N THR A 5 24.81 13.89 -9.36
CA THR A 5 24.66 14.36 -7.97
C THR A 5 24.15 15.78 -7.86
N ARG A 6 24.27 16.59 -8.93
CA ARG A 6 23.86 18.00 -8.95
C ARG A 6 23.24 18.38 -10.29
N LEU A 7 22.26 19.28 -10.26
CA LEU A 7 21.73 19.94 -11.43
C LEU A 7 22.72 21.01 -11.90
N ILE A 8 22.77 21.26 -13.20
CA ILE A 8 23.55 22.32 -13.84
C ILE A 8 22.70 23.13 -14.80
N GLY A 9 22.99 24.42 -14.93
CA GLY A 9 22.22 25.34 -15.76
C GLY A 9 20.97 25.90 -15.08
N GLU A 10 20.27 26.75 -15.80
CA GLU A 10 19.05 27.42 -15.34
C GLU A 10 17.82 26.55 -15.58
N MET A 11 16.80 26.73 -14.73
CA MET A 11 15.50 26.06 -14.88
C MET A 11 14.76 26.66 -16.07
N THR A 12 14.33 25.79 -17.00
CA THR A 12 13.50 26.19 -18.15
C THR A 12 12.09 25.61 -18.00
N SER A 13 11.09 26.50 -18.01
CA SER A 13 9.68 26.06 -18.06
C SER A 13 9.34 25.53 -19.46
N LEU A 14 8.77 24.34 -19.54
CA LEU A 14 8.40 23.71 -20.81
C LEU A 14 6.95 24.06 -21.20
N PHE A 15 6.02 23.90 -20.28
CA PHE A 15 4.60 24.27 -20.37
C PHE A 15 3.95 24.31 -18.99
N CYS A 16 2.76 24.84 -18.89
CA CYS A 16 1.96 24.90 -17.68
C CYS A 16 0.58 24.26 -17.89
N ASN A 17 -0.22 24.19 -16.84
CA ASN A 17 -1.63 23.77 -16.89
C ASN A 17 -2.48 24.88 -17.50
N ASP A 18 -2.82 24.75 -18.76
CA ASP A 18 -3.56 25.76 -19.55
C ASP A 18 -4.83 25.20 -20.20
N THR A 19 -5.18 23.94 -19.92
CA THR A 19 -6.39 23.30 -20.41
C THR A 19 -7.31 22.88 -19.26
N PRO A 20 -8.66 22.93 -19.43
CA PRO A 20 -9.59 22.70 -18.31
C PRO A 20 -9.45 21.36 -17.60
N TRP A 21 -9.10 20.27 -18.30
CA TRP A 21 -8.96 18.95 -17.71
C TRP A 21 -7.72 18.81 -16.80
N GLU A 22 -6.75 19.70 -16.92
CA GLU A 22 -5.52 19.71 -16.12
C GLU A 22 -5.75 20.31 -14.73
N GLU A 23 -6.82 21.06 -14.55
CA GLU A 23 -7.16 21.75 -13.31
C GLU A 23 -5.98 22.60 -12.80
N GLY A 24 -5.58 22.43 -11.51
CA GLY A 24 -4.53 23.22 -10.89
C GLY A 24 -3.14 22.60 -10.90
N LEU A 25 -2.94 21.42 -11.51
CA LEU A 25 -1.68 20.65 -11.37
C LEU A 25 -1.35 19.88 -12.64
N VAL A 26 -0.09 20.00 -13.09
CA VAL A 26 0.55 19.09 -14.04
C VAL A 26 1.82 18.53 -13.41
N GLU A 27 1.99 17.20 -13.42
CA GLU A 27 3.10 16.49 -12.79
C GLU A 27 3.33 15.11 -13.42
N GLY A 28 4.09 14.25 -12.75
CA GLY A 28 4.23 12.84 -13.11
C GLY A 28 4.76 12.62 -14.51
N VAL A 29 5.77 13.39 -14.91
CA VAL A 29 6.28 13.44 -16.27
C VAL A 29 7.17 12.24 -16.62
N CYS A 30 6.98 11.70 -17.82
CA CYS A 30 7.88 10.75 -18.45
C CYS A 30 8.30 11.27 -19.83
N VAL A 31 9.59 11.59 -19.99
CA VAL A 31 10.14 12.11 -21.25
C VAL A 31 10.81 10.97 -22.02
N PHE A 32 10.52 10.89 -23.32
CA PHE A 32 11.16 9.94 -24.21
C PHE A 32 11.25 10.48 -25.65
N LYS A 33 12.12 9.90 -26.46
CA LYS A 33 12.26 10.25 -27.88
C LYS A 33 11.72 9.14 -28.76
N LYS A 34 10.95 9.53 -29.81
CA LYS A 34 10.54 8.65 -30.91
C LYS A 34 10.60 9.39 -32.23
N GLN A 35 11.33 8.84 -33.17
CA GLN A 35 11.61 9.49 -34.45
C GLN A 35 12.19 10.90 -34.24
N ASP A 36 11.59 11.93 -34.86
CA ASP A 36 12.06 13.31 -34.82
C ASP A 36 11.54 14.11 -33.62
N TYR A 37 10.71 13.50 -32.76
CA TYR A 37 10.06 14.18 -31.65
C TYR A 37 10.51 13.65 -30.31
N PHE A 38 10.61 14.56 -29.35
CA PHE A 38 10.52 14.28 -27.92
C PHE A 38 9.06 14.31 -27.50
N TYR A 39 8.67 13.37 -26.66
CA TYR A 39 7.34 13.28 -26.09
C TYR A 39 7.41 13.37 -24.57
N ILE A 40 6.43 14.01 -23.97
CA ILE A 40 6.18 14.00 -22.54
C ILE A 40 4.81 13.39 -22.33
N LEU A 41 4.75 12.23 -21.64
CA LEU A 41 3.54 11.82 -20.94
C LEU A 41 3.52 12.52 -19.60
N TYR A 42 2.44 13.22 -19.28
CA TYR A 42 2.28 13.93 -18.02
C TYR A 42 0.91 13.68 -17.45
N SER A 43 0.79 13.80 -16.14
CA SER A 43 -0.47 13.59 -15.47
C SER A 43 -0.97 14.87 -14.84
N ALA A 44 -2.28 14.98 -14.68
CA ALA A 44 -2.91 16.20 -14.20
C ALA A 44 -4.14 15.92 -13.33
N ALA A 45 -4.62 16.94 -12.65
CA ALA A 45 -5.69 16.93 -11.68
C ALA A 45 -5.32 16.17 -10.38
N SER A 46 -6.30 15.69 -9.60
CA SER A 46 -6.07 15.09 -8.28
C SER A 46 -5.80 13.60 -8.36
N CYS A 47 -4.60 13.16 -7.96
CA CYS A 47 -4.17 11.76 -8.05
C CYS A 47 -4.84 10.82 -7.04
N CYS A 48 -5.25 11.35 -5.91
CA CYS A 48 -5.32 10.54 -4.71
C CYS A 48 -6.58 10.81 -3.92
N ASP A 49 -7.01 9.82 -3.11
CA ASP A 49 -8.22 9.78 -2.30
C ASP A 49 -9.52 9.36 -3.03
N LYS A 50 -10.64 9.46 -2.30
CA LYS A 50 -11.97 9.05 -2.81
C LYS A 50 -12.47 9.93 -3.95
N LYS A 51 -11.99 11.17 -4.06
CA LYS A 51 -12.43 12.17 -5.03
C LYS A 51 -11.45 12.35 -6.19
N CYS A 52 -10.45 11.47 -6.31
CA CYS A 52 -9.45 11.58 -7.36
C CYS A 52 -10.09 11.60 -8.75
N ASN A 53 -9.47 12.35 -9.66
CA ASN A 53 -9.85 12.49 -11.05
C ASN A 53 -8.62 12.58 -11.98
N TYR A 54 -7.52 11.98 -11.55
CA TYR A 54 -6.24 11.96 -12.23
C TYR A 54 -6.34 11.35 -13.63
N LYS A 55 -5.59 11.92 -14.58
CA LYS A 55 -5.58 11.50 -15.98
C LYS A 55 -4.19 11.75 -16.55
N THR A 56 -3.88 11.11 -17.68
CA THR A 56 -2.62 11.32 -18.39
C THR A 56 -2.84 11.93 -19.75
N GLY A 57 -2.10 13.00 -20.02
CA GLY A 57 -2.02 13.63 -21.34
C GLY A 57 -0.64 13.45 -21.96
N VAL A 58 -0.49 13.97 -23.17
CA VAL A 58 0.76 13.95 -23.94
C VAL A 58 1.04 15.30 -24.59
N ALA A 59 2.30 15.66 -24.62
CA ALA A 59 2.84 16.77 -25.39
C ALA A 59 4.06 16.30 -26.19
N ARG A 60 4.39 17.00 -27.32
CA ARG A 60 5.58 16.70 -28.11
C ARG A 60 6.31 17.98 -28.51
N SER A 61 7.61 17.84 -28.79
CA SER A 61 8.45 18.91 -29.34
C SER A 61 9.59 18.32 -30.17
N LYS A 62 10.07 19.06 -31.16
CA LYS A 62 11.30 18.72 -31.91
C LYS A 62 12.58 18.96 -31.12
N SER A 63 12.52 19.74 -30.05
CA SER A 63 13.65 20.06 -29.19
C SER A 63 13.23 20.00 -27.71
N LEU A 64 14.07 19.46 -26.82
CA LEU A 64 13.80 19.40 -25.38
C LEU A 64 13.48 20.76 -24.76
N LEU A 65 14.18 21.80 -25.18
CA LEU A 65 14.00 23.18 -24.69
C LEU A 65 13.19 24.04 -25.67
N GLY A 66 12.58 23.43 -26.69
CA GLY A 66 11.75 24.12 -27.67
C GLY A 66 10.30 24.30 -27.24
N LYS A 67 9.48 24.76 -28.20
CA LYS A 67 8.06 24.87 -27.98
C LYS A 67 7.41 23.48 -27.96
N TRP A 68 6.67 23.19 -26.91
CA TRP A 68 5.88 21.99 -26.76
C TRP A 68 4.46 22.18 -27.28
N GLU A 69 3.97 21.19 -28.00
CA GLU A 69 2.61 21.08 -28.51
C GLU A 69 1.87 20.04 -27.68
N LYS A 70 0.79 20.42 -27.01
CA LYS A 70 -0.11 19.48 -26.33
C LYS A 70 -1.07 18.88 -27.36
N TYR A 71 -1.37 17.58 -27.20
CA TYR A 71 -2.30 16.90 -28.09
C TYR A 71 -3.72 17.44 -27.88
N GLU A 72 -4.40 17.79 -28.96
CA GLU A 72 -5.75 18.37 -28.90
C GLU A 72 -6.80 17.42 -28.30
N LYS A 73 -6.57 16.09 -28.41
CA LYS A 73 -7.44 15.05 -27.85
C LYS A 73 -7.04 14.60 -26.46
N ASN A 74 -6.18 15.36 -25.75
CA ASN A 74 -5.90 15.07 -24.34
C ASN A 74 -7.17 15.19 -23.49
N PRO A 75 -7.29 14.38 -22.41
CA PRO A 75 -6.34 13.35 -21.91
C PRO A 75 -6.44 12.05 -22.73
N ILE A 76 -5.29 11.37 -22.93
CA ILE A 76 -5.22 10.10 -23.68
C ILE A 76 -5.41 8.87 -22.80
N LEU A 77 -5.27 9.00 -21.45
CA LEU A 77 -5.53 7.94 -20.50
C LEU A 77 -6.46 8.46 -19.40
N VAL A 78 -7.58 7.78 -19.25
CA VAL A 78 -8.68 8.14 -18.33
C VAL A 78 -9.18 6.90 -17.58
N ASP A 79 -10.11 7.11 -16.67
CA ASP A 79 -10.84 6.03 -16.01
C ASP A 79 -11.43 5.03 -17.02
N ASN A 80 -11.41 3.75 -16.69
CA ASN A 80 -12.04 2.68 -17.46
C ASN A 80 -12.90 1.78 -16.57
N GLN A 81 -13.30 0.60 -17.07
CA GLN A 81 -14.15 -0.32 -16.31
C GLN A 81 -13.49 -0.87 -15.02
N ASP A 82 -12.17 -1.04 -15.03
CA ASP A 82 -11.39 -1.65 -13.96
C ASP A 82 -10.66 -0.65 -13.08
N TRP A 83 -10.24 0.47 -13.66
CA TRP A 83 -9.29 1.40 -13.06
C TRP A 83 -9.82 2.83 -12.98
N ARG A 84 -9.45 3.51 -11.89
CA ARG A 84 -9.74 4.93 -11.66
C ARG A 84 -8.46 5.70 -11.42
N CYS A 85 -8.48 6.96 -11.86
CA CYS A 85 -7.42 7.92 -11.59
C CYS A 85 -6.03 7.45 -12.06
N PRO A 86 -5.90 7.06 -13.35
CA PRO A 86 -4.64 6.54 -13.89
C PRO A 86 -3.64 7.66 -14.17
N GLY A 87 -2.37 7.42 -13.80
CA GLY A 87 -1.31 8.37 -14.15
C GLY A 87 0.03 8.11 -13.48
N HIS A 88 0.95 9.07 -13.64
CA HIS A 88 2.29 9.10 -13.08
C HIS A 88 3.09 7.83 -13.40
N GLY A 89 3.30 7.58 -14.67
CA GLY A 89 3.96 6.36 -15.13
C GLY A 89 5.27 6.61 -15.84
N THR A 90 5.81 5.53 -16.35
CA THR A 90 7.05 5.49 -17.13
C THR A 90 6.92 4.56 -18.33
N ILE A 91 7.68 4.83 -19.39
CA ILE A 91 7.73 3.99 -20.59
C ILE A 91 8.63 2.79 -20.34
N VAL A 92 8.11 1.61 -20.69
CA VAL A 92 8.83 0.34 -20.71
C VAL A 92 8.82 -0.19 -22.14
N ARG A 93 9.95 -0.66 -22.65
CA ARG A 93 10.08 -1.24 -24.00
C ARG A 93 10.40 -2.72 -23.91
N LYS A 94 9.63 -3.53 -24.66
CA LYS A 94 9.86 -4.97 -24.74
C LYS A 94 9.36 -5.49 -26.09
N ASP A 95 10.18 -6.31 -26.75
CA ASP A 95 9.84 -7.02 -28.00
C ASP A 95 9.30 -6.08 -29.10
N GLY A 96 9.93 -4.90 -29.24
CA GLY A 96 9.55 -3.88 -30.24
C GLY A 96 8.29 -3.09 -29.90
N LYS A 97 7.64 -3.38 -28.78
CA LYS A 97 6.47 -2.66 -28.28
C LYS A 97 6.84 -1.69 -27.16
N GLU A 98 6.01 -0.66 -27.01
CA GLU A 98 6.09 0.32 -25.92
C GLU A 98 4.91 0.14 -24.97
N PHE A 99 5.19 0.17 -23.69
CA PHE A 99 4.21 0.03 -22.63
C PHE A 99 4.35 1.23 -21.67
N TYR A 100 3.27 1.62 -21.05
CA TYR A 100 3.25 2.60 -19.97
C TYR A 100 2.95 1.89 -18.67
N LEU A 101 3.89 1.91 -17.72
CA LEU A 101 3.70 1.43 -16.36
C LEU A 101 3.28 2.61 -15.49
N TYR A 102 2.06 2.62 -15.03
CA TYR A 102 1.46 3.71 -14.27
C TYR A 102 0.73 3.20 -13.03
N HIS A 103 0.26 4.08 -12.18
CA HIS A 103 -0.58 3.70 -11.06
C HIS A 103 -2.05 4.06 -11.29
N ALA A 104 -2.94 3.26 -10.69
CA ALA A 104 -4.37 3.54 -10.63
C ALA A 104 -5.02 2.85 -9.42
N TYR A 105 -6.21 3.27 -9.03
CA TYR A 105 -7.03 2.53 -8.08
C TYR A 105 -7.86 1.49 -8.82
N ASN A 106 -7.86 0.25 -8.33
CA ASN A 106 -8.83 -0.73 -8.80
C ASN A 106 -10.23 -0.33 -8.31
N ARG A 107 -11.23 -0.37 -9.21
CA ARG A 107 -12.61 0.04 -8.86
C ARG A 107 -13.23 -0.84 -7.78
N SER A 108 -12.89 -2.13 -7.72
CA SER A 108 -13.35 -3.05 -6.69
C SER A 108 -12.61 -2.92 -5.35
N GLY A 109 -11.39 -2.38 -5.36
CA GLY A 109 -10.54 -2.26 -4.17
C GLY A 109 -10.56 -0.88 -3.52
N SER A 110 -10.97 0.15 -4.24
CA SER A 110 -11.05 1.52 -3.74
C SER A 110 -9.74 2.01 -3.10
N VAL A 111 -9.82 3.13 -2.38
CA VAL A 111 -8.69 3.75 -1.67
C VAL A 111 -8.13 2.89 -0.53
N TYR A 112 -8.93 1.98 0.02
CA TYR A 112 -8.49 1.12 1.14
C TYR A 112 -7.45 0.09 0.72
N VAL A 113 -7.53 -0.40 -0.53
CA VAL A 113 -6.50 -1.25 -1.14
C VAL A 113 -5.31 -0.43 -1.64
N GLY A 114 -5.55 0.83 -1.97
CA GLY A 114 -4.56 1.75 -2.48
C GLY A 114 -4.32 1.64 -3.99
N ARG A 115 -3.42 2.49 -4.48
CA ARG A 115 -3.02 2.51 -5.88
C ARG A 115 -2.18 1.27 -6.22
N GLN A 116 -2.39 0.74 -7.40
CA GLN A 116 -1.70 -0.44 -7.92
C GLN A 116 -0.95 -0.11 -9.20
N GLY A 117 0.11 -0.83 -9.49
CA GLY A 117 0.83 -0.73 -10.76
C GLY A 117 0.03 -1.38 -11.88
N VAL A 118 -0.18 -0.64 -12.97
CA VAL A 118 -0.87 -1.09 -14.17
C VAL A 118 0.07 -0.93 -15.34
N LEU A 119 0.15 -1.96 -16.19
CA LEU A 119 0.96 -1.95 -17.41
C LEU A 119 0.02 -2.01 -18.62
N GLU A 120 0.12 -1.05 -19.53
CA GLU A 120 -0.71 -0.97 -20.72
C GLU A 120 0.11 -0.67 -21.96
N GLU A 121 -0.25 -1.24 -23.12
CA GLU A 121 0.46 -1.01 -24.37
C GLU A 121 0.18 0.40 -24.88
N LEU A 122 1.25 1.17 -25.15
CA LEU A 122 1.18 2.48 -25.80
C LEU A 122 1.22 2.28 -27.31
N CYS A 123 0.10 2.53 -27.96
CA CYS A 123 -0.05 2.44 -29.40
C CYS A 123 0.20 3.80 -30.08
N TRP A 124 0.36 3.80 -31.42
CA TRP A 124 0.63 5.01 -32.19
C TRP A 124 -0.36 5.19 -33.33
N GLY A 125 -0.92 6.38 -33.43
CA GLY A 125 -1.76 6.78 -34.54
C GLY A 125 -0.94 7.18 -35.78
N GLU A 126 -1.60 7.24 -36.94
CA GLU A 126 -0.99 7.72 -38.18
C GLU A 126 -0.58 9.19 -38.09
N ASP A 127 -1.24 9.97 -37.22
CA ASP A 127 -0.95 11.37 -36.91
C ASP A 127 0.32 11.56 -36.05
N GLY A 128 0.98 10.45 -35.66
CA GLY A 128 2.18 10.43 -34.84
C GLY A 128 1.92 10.72 -33.35
N TRP A 129 0.67 10.66 -32.87
CA TRP A 129 0.36 10.76 -31.47
C TRP A 129 0.11 9.39 -30.82
N PRO A 130 0.51 9.19 -29.58
CA PRO A 130 0.24 7.94 -28.86
C PRO A 130 -1.20 7.91 -28.33
N TYR A 131 -1.70 6.68 -28.16
CA TYR A 131 -3.00 6.39 -27.55
C TYR A 131 -2.97 5.06 -26.78
N PHE A 132 -3.93 4.87 -25.88
CA PHE A 132 -4.16 3.61 -25.18
C PHE A 132 -5.40 2.91 -25.73
N ARG A 133 -5.37 1.57 -25.80
CA ARG A 133 -6.53 0.79 -26.22
C ARG A 133 -7.45 0.59 -25.03
N ASN A 134 -8.64 1.19 -25.08
CA ASN A 134 -9.65 1.04 -24.03
C ASN A 134 -10.36 -0.34 -24.04
N ASP A 135 -10.14 -1.15 -25.06
CA ASP A 135 -10.76 -2.46 -25.29
C ASP A 135 -9.87 -3.65 -24.96
N ALA A 136 -8.69 -3.42 -24.42
CA ALA A 136 -7.77 -4.48 -24.05
C ALA A 136 -8.35 -5.35 -22.93
N VAL A 137 -8.77 -6.56 -23.28
CA VAL A 137 -9.17 -7.58 -22.31
C VAL A 137 -7.91 -8.18 -21.70
N TYR A 138 -7.62 -7.82 -20.48
CA TYR A 138 -6.52 -8.41 -19.74
C TYR A 138 -6.97 -9.73 -19.12
N ASN A 139 -6.43 -10.85 -19.61
CA ASN A 139 -6.55 -12.14 -18.94
C ASN A 139 -5.79 -12.07 -17.60
N ARG A 140 -6.51 -11.81 -16.52
CA ARG A 140 -5.95 -11.88 -15.19
C ARG A 140 -5.94 -13.35 -14.76
N PRO A 141 -4.79 -13.91 -14.37
CA PRO A 141 -4.79 -15.23 -13.75
C PRO A 141 -5.65 -15.13 -12.46
N ASN A 142 -6.56 -16.07 -12.30
CA ASN A 142 -7.35 -16.18 -11.06
C ASN A 142 -6.45 -16.74 -9.95
N LEU A 143 -5.62 -15.89 -9.39
CA LEU A 143 -4.72 -16.22 -8.29
C LEU A 143 -5.48 -16.08 -6.96
N SER A 144 -5.39 -17.10 -6.12
CA SER A 144 -5.87 -16.98 -4.75
C SER A 144 -5.12 -15.85 -4.05
N LEU A 145 -5.86 -14.99 -3.39
CA LEU A 145 -5.29 -13.95 -2.53
C LEU A 145 -4.99 -14.47 -1.12
N ASP A 146 -5.47 -15.67 -0.79
CA ASP A 146 -5.22 -16.32 0.47
C ASP A 146 -3.73 -16.56 0.68
N TYR A 147 -3.27 -16.32 1.89
CA TYR A 147 -1.87 -16.42 2.23
C TYR A 147 -1.69 -17.02 3.62
N VAL A 148 -0.78 -17.98 3.71
CA VAL A 148 -0.41 -18.61 4.98
C VAL A 148 1.11 -18.59 5.10
N ASP A 149 1.61 -18.08 6.23
CA ASP A 149 3.03 -18.16 6.55
C ASP A 149 3.21 -18.77 7.94
N SER A 150 3.98 -19.83 8.03
CA SER A 150 4.41 -20.46 9.28
C SER A 150 5.87 -20.16 9.61
N PHE A 151 6.51 -19.29 8.84
CA PHE A 151 7.87 -18.78 9.02
C PHE A 151 8.95 -19.86 9.16
N LYS A 152 8.75 -21.01 8.50
CA LYS A 152 9.66 -22.18 8.60
C LYS A 152 10.92 -22.03 7.76
N GLY A 153 11.00 -21.04 6.88
CA GLY A 153 12.19 -20.74 6.09
C GLY A 153 13.30 -20.10 6.91
N ASN A 154 14.43 -19.84 6.27
CA ASN A 154 15.57 -19.13 6.89
C ASN A 154 15.50 -17.60 6.69
N THR A 155 14.56 -17.13 5.87
CA THR A 155 14.32 -15.71 5.58
C THR A 155 12.83 -15.43 5.52
N LEU A 156 12.47 -14.16 5.69
CA LEU A 156 11.10 -13.73 5.47
C LEU A 156 10.73 -13.81 3.97
N ALA A 157 9.48 -14.14 3.71
CA ALA A 157 8.96 -14.09 2.35
C ALA A 157 8.98 -12.64 1.80
N PRO A 158 9.20 -12.43 0.48
CA PRO A 158 9.33 -11.10 -0.12
C PRO A 158 8.10 -10.20 0.04
N ILE A 159 6.96 -10.76 0.42
CA ILE A 159 5.74 -9.98 0.67
C ILE A 159 5.82 -9.14 1.94
N TRP A 160 6.68 -9.51 2.87
CA TRP A 160 6.82 -8.80 4.14
C TRP A 160 7.57 -7.49 3.96
N GLN A 161 7.02 -6.43 4.52
CA GLN A 161 7.51 -5.06 4.45
C GLN A 161 7.58 -4.46 5.85
N TRP A 162 8.52 -3.52 6.03
CA TRP A 162 8.66 -2.69 7.22
C TRP A 162 9.16 -1.32 6.82
N ARG A 163 9.20 -0.38 7.75
CA ARG A 163 9.73 0.96 7.47
C ARG A 163 11.22 0.87 7.09
N VAL A 164 11.58 1.46 5.98
CA VAL A 164 12.97 1.48 5.46
C VAL A 164 13.97 2.11 6.45
N THR A 165 13.49 3.00 7.34
CA THR A 165 14.31 3.65 8.37
C THR A 165 14.44 2.82 9.64
N GLN A 166 13.70 1.71 9.78
CA GLN A 166 13.75 0.84 10.95
C GLN A 166 14.55 -0.43 10.65
N LYS A 167 15.57 -0.69 11.43
CA LYS A 167 16.24 -1.98 11.44
C LYS A 167 15.41 -2.94 12.31
N ILE A 168 14.85 -3.97 11.69
CA ILE A 168 14.13 -5.01 12.44
C ILE A 168 15.09 -6.15 12.82
N ASP A 169 14.92 -6.68 14.02
CA ASP A 169 15.55 -7.92 14.47
C ASP A 169 14.54 -9.06 14.35
N TYR A 170 14.92 -10.12 13.63
CA TYR A 170 14.04 -11.28 13.46
C TYR A 170 14.83 -12.55 13.22
N GLN A 171 14.24 -13.66 13.61
CA GLN A 171 14.69 -15.00 13.26
C GLN A 171 13.50 -15.84 12.84
N THR A 172 13.68 -16.61 11.76
CA THR A 172 12.67 -17.55 11.25
C THR A 172 13.21 -18.99 11.33
N GLY A 173 12.33 -19.97 11.38
CA GLY A 173 12.73 -21.37 11.42
C GLY A 173 11.64 -22.33 11.90
N LYS A 174 12.01 -23.56 12.28
CA LYS A 174 11.06 -24.61 12.67
C LYS A 174 10.05 -24.20 13.78
N ASN A 175 10.39 -23.21 14.57
CA ASN A 175 9.54 -22.72 15.67
C ASN A 175 8.64 -21.53 15.27
N GLY A 176 8.73 -21.04 14.03
CA GLY A 176 8.02 -19.85 13.55
C GLY A 176 8.92 -18.62 13.49
N LEU A 177 8.34 -17.46 13.70
CA LEU A 177 8.98 -16.15 13.71
C LEU A 177 9.24 -15.69 15.14
N HIS A 178 10.49 -15.32 15.43
CA HIS A 178 10.92 -14.58 16.60
C HIS A 178 11.18 -13.14 16.15
N LEU A 179 10.36 -12.20 16.58
CA LEU A 179 10.37 -10.81 16.14
C LEU A 179 10.74 -9.90 17.31
N GLY A 180 11.86 -9.20 17.17
CA GLY A 180 12.31 -8.21 18.15
C GLY A 180 11.26 -7.10 18.30
N ALA A 181 10.90 -6.80 19.53
CA ALA A 181 9.95 -5.75 19.86
C ALA A 181 10.64 -4.40 19.97
N SER A 182 9.89 -3.34 19.83
CA SER A 182 10.34 -1.97 20.06
C SER A 182 9.20 -1.09 20.56
N MET A 183 9.55 0.12 21.01
CA MET A 183 8.59 1.21 21.26
C MET A 183 8.58 2.24 20.12
N GLU A 184 9.26 1.95 19.02
CA GLU A 184 9.33 2.81 17.84
C GLU A 184 8.00 2.92 17.08
N ASN A 185 8.01 3.61 15.95
CA ASN A 185 6.83 3.86 15.12
C ASN A 185 5.68 4.50 15.88
N ARG A 186 6.00 5.49 16.72
CA ARG A 186 5.04 6.16 17.58
C ARG A 186 4.24 5.16 18.41
N GLU A 187 4.96 4.29 19.09
CA GLU A 187 4.45 3.23 19.97
C GLU A 187 3.60 2.14 19.29
N LEU A 188 3.62 2.01 17.97
CA LEU A 188 3.07 0.84 17.29
C LEU A 188 3.97 -0.39 17.42
N GLY A 189 5.24 -0.17 17.77
CA GLY A 189 6.25 -1.22 17.91
C GLY A 189 6.90 -1.62 16.57
N THR A 190 7.54 -2.78 16.55
CA THR A 190 8.03 -3.36 15.32
C THR A 190 6.88 -3.87 14.48
N LEU A 191 6.82 -3.39 13.23
CA LEU A 191 5.77 -3.74 12.27
C LEU A 191 6.35 -4.62 11.17
N LEU A 192 5.68 -5.74 10.91
CA LEU A 192 5.95 -6.62 9.78
C LEU A 192 4.65 -6.79 9.01
N VAL A 193 4.50 -6.06 7.92
CA VAL A 193 3.21 -5.82 7.25
C VAL A 193 3.24 -6.17 5.78
N GLN A 194 2.05 -6.28 5.17
CA GLN A 194 1.84 -6.42 3.74
C GLN A 194 0.71 -5.50 3.27
N PRO A 195 0.62 -5.15 1.97
CA PRO A 195 -0.49 -4.37 1.45
C PRO A 195 -1.81 -5.16 1.52
N VAL A 196 -2.89 -4.45 1.79
CA VAL A 196 -4.26 -4.98 1.63
C VAL A 196 -4.52 -5.21 0.13
N LYS A 197 -5.17 -6.32 -0.22
CA LYS A 197 -5.44 -6.70 -1.61
C LYS A 197 -6.93 -6.79 -1.95
N ALA A 198 -7.79 -6.88 -0.94
CA ALA A 198 -9.24 -6.95 -1.09
C ALA A 198 -9.95 -6.17 0.03
N LEU A 199 -11.24 -5.90 -0.15
CA LEU A 199 -12.04 -5.17 0.86
C LEU A 199 -12.51 -6.06 2.01
N ASN A 200 -12.68 -7.36 1.74
CA ASN A 200 -13.19 -8.32 2.71
C ASN A 200 -12.16 -9.42 2.93
N PHE A 201 -11.72 -9.58 4.16
CA PHE A 201 -10.76 -10.60 4.54
C PHE A 201 -10.75 -10.83 6.05
N SER A 202 -10.12 -11.92 6.45
CA SER A 202 -9.75 -12.17 7.85
C SER A 202 -8.25 -12.43 7.97
N LEU A 203 -7.62 -11.84 8.97
CA LEU A 203 -6.23 -12.04 9.33
C LEU A 203 -6.17 -12.71 10.71
N THR A 204 -5.57 -13.89 10.78
CA THR A 204 -5.43 -14.66 12.03
C THR A 204 -3.96 -14.87 12.34
N ALA A 205 -3.53 -14.58 13.56
CA ALA A 205 -2.22 -14.95 14.06
C ALA A 205 -2.30 -15.99 15.17
N THR A 206 -1.37 -16.93 15.15
CA THR A 206 -1.09 -17.85 16.25
C THR A 206 0.20 -17.43 16.93
N VAL A 207 0.10 -16.95 18.16
CA VAL A 207 1.19 -16.47 19.00
C VAL A 207 1.70 -17.61 19.89
N ASP A 208 3.01 -17.78 20.03
CA ASP A 208 3.61 -18.59 21.08
C ASP A 208 3.64 -17.78 22.39
N ASN A 209 2.55 -17.84 23.13
CA ASN A 209 2.32 -16.95 24.28
C ASN A 209 3.24 -17.27 25.50
N ARG A 210 3.82 -18.47 25.57
CA ARG A 210 4.77 -18.79 26.65
C ARG A 210 6.12 -18.12 26.44
N LYS A 211 6.55 -18.06 25.17
CA LYS A 211 7.84 -17.51 24.78
C LYS A 211 7.82 -16.00 24.68
N SER A 212 6.76 -15.43 24.14
CA SER A 212 6.67 -13.97 23.96
C SER A 212 6.91 -13.21 25.26
N MET A 213 7.83 -12.25 25.18
CA MET A 213 8.16 -11.30 26.25
C MET A 213 7.55 -9.94 26.02
N ALA A 214 7.10 -9.68 24.78
CA ALA A 214 6.45 -8.46 24.34
C ALA A 214 5.01 -8.74 23.91
N ALA A 215 4.19 -7.70 23.79
CA ALA A 215 2.85 -7.80 23.23
C ALA A 215 2.94 -8.23 21.75
N ALA A 216 2.40 -9.40 21.45
CA ALA A 216 2.39 -10.01 20.12
C ALA A 216 1.00 -9.86 19.51
N GLY A 217 0.88 -9.23 18.36
CA GLY A 217 -0.43 -8.93 17.79
C GLY A 217 -0.47 -8.79 16.29
N ILE A 218 -1.66 -8.47 15.81
CA ILE A 218 -1.98 -8.13 14.43
C ILE A 218 -2.75 -6.82 14.39
N GLY A 219 -2.65 -6.13 13.26
CA GLY A 219 -3.42 -4.91 13.08
C GLY A 219 -3.48 -4.42 11.65
N ILE A 220 -4.29 -3.39 11.46
CA ILE A 220 -4.36 -2.56 10.27
C ILE A 220 -3.61 -1.25 10.53
N ILE A 221 -2.75 -0.87 9.61
CA ILE A 221 -1.86 0.27 9.74
C ILE A 221 -2.17 1.27 8.63
N GLY A 222 -2.30 2.53 9.01
CA GLY A 222 -2.62 3.64 8.13
C GLY A 222 -1.95 4.94 8.58
N GLY A 223 -2.60 6.07 8.30
CA GLY A 223 -2.18 7.40 8.71
C GLY A 223 -3.14 8.04 9.73
N ALA A 224 -2.63 8.91 10.57
CA ALA A 224 -3.42 9.62 11.59
C ALA A 224 -4.54 10.50 10.98
N HIS A 225 -4.39 10.85 9.72
CA HIS A 225 -5.38 11.55 8.90
C HIS A 225 -5.13 11.25 7.41
N ASN A 226 -6.12 11.53 6.57
CA ASN A 226 -6.00 11.40 5.12
C ASN A 226 -5.27 12.63 4.53
N GLY A 227 -3.94 12.64 4.63
CA GLY A 227 -3.09 13.70 4.10
C GLY A 227 -1.67 13.22 3.83
N PHE A 228 -0.97 13.93 2.94
CA PHE A 228 0.43 13.63 2.65
C PHE A 228 1.29 13.82 3.90
N GLY A 229 2.16 12.84 4.18
CA GLY A 229 3.06 12.89 5.34
C GLY A 229 2.39 12.68 6.70
N ALA A 230 1.14 12.20 6.74
CA ALA A 230 0.45 11.90 7.99
C ALA A 230 1.27 10.96 8.89
N PRO A 231 1.34 11.21 10.20
CA PRO A 231 1.91 10.28 11.16
C PRO A 231 1.21 8.92 11.09
N LEU A 232 1.87 7.87 11.58
CA LEU A 232 1.27 6.54 11.59
C LEU A 232 0.06 6.48 12.52
N ALA A 233 -0.94 5.71 12.11
CA ALA A 233 -2.01 5.21 12.94
C ALA A 233 -2.15 3.70 12.77
N GLY A 234 -2.67 3.04 13.79
CA GLY A 234 -2.96 1.61 13.74
C GLY A 234 -4.07 1.22 14.69
N ILE A 235 -4.80 0.19 14.32
CA ILE A 235 -5.81 -0.45 15.16
C ILE A 235 -5.52 -1.94 15.12
N GLY A 236 -5.45 -2.58 16.28
CA GLY A 236 -5.07 -3.98 16.33
C GLY A 236 -5.49 -4.70 17.60
N ILE A 237 -5.17 -5.98 17.63
CA ILE A 237 -5.36 -6.86 18.77
C ILE A 237 -4.02 -7.51 19.11
N SER A 238 -3.67 -7.55 20.38
CA SER A 238 -2.44 -8.20 20.87
C SER A 238 -2.66 -9.02 22.13
N VAL A 239 -1.76 -9.96 22.33
CA VAL A 239 -1.70 -10.86 23.48
C VAL A 239 -0.39 -10.64 24.22
N LEU A 240 -0.45 -10.56 25.53
CA LEU A 240 0.70 -10.64 26.42
C LEU A 240 0.32 -11.42 27.67
N LYS A 241 0.89 -12.62 27.82
CA LYS A 241 0.66 -13.53 28.94
C LYS A 241 -0.83 -13.87 29.13
N ASP A 242 -1.47 -13.35 30.16
CA ASP A 242 -2.85 -13.63 30.56
C ASP A 242 -3.85 -12.55 30.09
N LYS A 243 -3.41 -11.62 29.23
CA LYS A 243 -4.23 -10.52 28.72
C LYS A 243 -4.27 -10.52 27.20
N VAL A 244 -5.46 -10.29 26.66
CA VAL A 244 -5.70 -9.88 25.27
C VAL A 244 -6.32 -8.50 25.26
N GLU A 245 -5.87 -7.67 24.32
CA GLU A 245 -6.21 -6.25 24.27
C GLU A 245 -6.45 -5.80 22.82
N VAL A 246 -7.55 -5.07 22.58
CA VAL A 246 -7.76 -4.32 21.34
C VAL A 246 -7.36 -2.88 21.60
N TRP A 247 -6.48 -2.38 20.78
CA TRP A 247 -5.90 -1.05 20.91
C TRP A 247 -6.05 -0.24 19.62
N LYS A 248 -6.11 1.08 19.79
CA LYS A 248 -5.98 2.07 18.72
C LYS A 248 -4.82 3.00 19.10
N ASN A 249 -3.95 3.25 18.15
CA ASN A 249 -2.86 4.20 18.29
C ASN A 249 -2.93 5.21 17.13
N VAL A 250 -3.00 6.48 17.47
CA VAL A 250 -3.00 7.58 16.50
C VAL A 250 -1.90 8.55 16.89
N ASP A 251 -0.86 8.64 16.08
CA ASP A 251 0.29 9.53 16.30
C ASP A 251 0.95 9.36 17.68
N GLY A 252 1.06 8.12 18.17
CA GLY A 252 1.65 7.80 19.48
C GLY A 252 0.68 7.86 20.65
N LYS A 253 -0.53 8.35 20.46
CA LYS A 253 -1.58 8.31 21.48
C LYS A 253 -2.30 6.95 21.41
N VAL A 254 -2.13 6.16 22.47
CA VAL A 254 -2.70 4.80 22.57
C VAL A 254 -3.98 4.83 23.41
N ASP A 255 -5.06 4.32 22.84
CA ASP A 255 -6.33 4.06 23.53
C ASP A 255 -6.56 2.54 23.56
N VAL A 256 -6.87 1.97 24.72
CA VAL A 256 -7.35 0.60 24.86
C VAL A 256 -8.86 0.61 24.65
N LEU A 257 -9.31 -0.03 23.56
CA LEU A 257 -10.72 -0.08 23.18
C LEU A 257 -11.47 -1.18 23.91
N ALA A 258 -10.81 -2.31 24.14
CA ALA A 258 -11.35 -3.45 24.87
C ALA A 258 -10.22 -4.36 25.36
N GLN A 259 -10.46 -5.08 26.46
CA GLN A 259 -9.52 -6.06 26.98
C GLN A 259 -10.24 -7.22 27.66
N SER A 260 -9.59 -8.36 27.73
CA SER A 260 -10.05 -9.54 28.44
C SER A 260 -8.89 -10.32 29.06
N ALA A 261 -9.13 -10.93 30.20
CA ALA A 261 -8.22 -11.94 30.72
C ALA A 261 -8.35 -13.24 29.92
N ILE A 262 -7.24 -13.90 29.68
CA ILE A 262 -7.16 -15.20 29.04
C ILE A 262 -6.35 -16.17 29.90
N THR A 263 -6.62 -17.48 29.77
CA THR A 263 -5.77 -18.49 30.41
C THR A 263 -4.44 -18.54 29.69
N VAL A 264 -3.32 -18.46 30.43
CA VAL A 264 -1.99 -18.64 29.86
C VAL A 264 -1.86 -20.03 29.29
N SER A 265 -1.78 -20.13 27.98
CA SER A 265 -1.62 -21.38 27.23
C SER A 265 -0.33 -21.35 26.43
N ALA A 266 0.05 -22.50 25.84
CA ALA A 266 1.25 -22.57 24.99
C ALA A 266 1.11 -21.65 23.77
N THR A 267 -0.11 -21.55 23.23
CA THR A 267 -0.42 -20.68 22.10
C THR A 267 -1.70 -19.91 22.37
N ALA A 268 -1.76 -18.69 21.82
CA ALA A 268 -2.97 -17.88 21.76
C ALA A 268 -3.28 -17.55 20.29
N GLN A 269 -4.56 -17.46 19.94
CA GLN A 269 -4.97 -17.06 18.61
C GLN A 269 -5.81 -15.79 18.67
N VAL A 270 -5.49 -14.85 17.81
CA VAL A 270 -6.23 -13.60 17.63
C VAL A 270 -6.60 -13.44 16.15
N ARG A 271 -7.76 -12.86 15.89
CA ARG A 271 -8.25 -12.62 14.53
C ARG A 271 -8.77 -11.20 14.39
N MET A 272 -8.48 -10.59 13.25
CA MET A 272 -9.07 -9.36 12.75
C MET A 272 -9.86 -9.71 11.49
N THR A 273 -11.14 -9.40 11.45
CA THR A 273 -11.97 -9.48 10.26
C THR A 273 -12.24 -8.07 9.75
N VAL A 274 -12.04 -7.86 8.45
CA VAL A 274 -12.26 -6.59 7.77
C VAL A 274 -13.39 -6.75 6.78
N LYS A 275 -14.37 -5.84 6.83
CA LYS A 275 -15.47 -5.74 5.88
C LYS A 275 -15.46 -4.37 5.23
N ASP A 276 -15.78 -4.33 3.92
CA ASP A 276 -15.83 -3.12 3.10
C ASP A 276 -14.52 -2.28 3.12
N GLY A 277 -13.40 -2.93 3.49
CA GLY A 277 -12.07 -2.34 3.57
C GLY A 277 -11.77 -1.55 4.83
N TYR A 278 -12.74 -1.30 5.71
CA TYR A 278 -12.55 -0.43 6.87
C TYR A 278 -13.36 -0.78 8.13
N TRP A 279 -14.40 -1.60 8.07
CA TRP A 279 -15.10 -2.09 9.26
C TRP A 279 -14.34 -3.24 9.89
N LEU A 280 -13.92 -3.09 11.14
CA LEU A 280 -13.08 -4.04 11.84
C LEU A 280 -13.86 -4.77 12.94
N CYS A 281 -13.61 -6.07 13.04
CA CYS A 281 -14.00 -6.91 14.16
C CYS A 281 -12.75 -7.65 14.67
N PHE A 282 -12.54 -7.63 15.99
CA PHE A 282 -11.43 -8.30 16.65
C PHE A 282 -11.93 -9.39 17.58
N GLU A 283 -11.31 -10.56 17.49
CA GLU A 283 -11.68 -11.75 18.23
C GLU A 283 -10.45 -12.48 18.76
N PHE A 284 -10.62 -13.18 19.85
CA PHE A 284 -9.62 -14.12 20.36
C PHE A 284 -10.24 -15.52 20.53
N ARG A 285 -9.41 -16.55 20.50
CA ARG A 285 -9.87 -17.93 20.60
C ARG A 285 -9.88 -18.41 22.04
N LYS A 286 -11.04 -18.94 22.49
CA LYS A 286 -11.21 -19.60 23.79
C LYS A 286 -11.72 -21.02 23.55
N GLY A 287 -10.85 -22.01 23.73
CA GLY A 287 -11.13 -23.39 23.33
C GLY A 287 -11.40 -23.50 21.81
N GLN A 288 -12.55 -23.98 21.42
CA GLN A 288 -12.96 -24.11 20.01
C GLN A 288 -13.71 -22.87 19.47
N ARG A 289 -14.01 -21.87 20.29
CA ARG A 289 -14.85 -20.74 19.91
C ARG A 289 -14.03 -19.48 19.73
N TRP A 290 -14.42 -18.66 18.75
CA TRP A 290 -14.00 -17.28 18.61
C TRP A 290 -14.90 -16.41 19.48
N ILE A 291 -14.29 -15.57 20.30
CA ILE A 291 -14.97 -14.65 21.22
C ILE A 291 -14.74 -13.24 20.71
N PRO A 292 -15.77 -12.51 20.29
CA PRO A 292 -15.65 -11.11 19.93
C PRO A 292 -15.17 -10.29 21.13
N LEU A 293 -14.20 -9.43 20.92
CA LEU A 293 -13.66 -8.51 21.93
C LEU A 293 -14.04 -7.07 21.60
N ALA A 294 -13.98 -6.70 20.31
CA ALA A 294 -14.45 -5.41 19.82
C ALA A 294 -14.97 -5.56 18.40
N THR A 295 -16.09 -4.96 18.11
CA THR A 295 -16.80 -5.04 16.83
C THR A 295 -17.15 -3.64 16.30
N GLU A 296 -17.44 -3.54 15.02
CA GLU A 296 -17.92 -2.30 14.37
C GLU A 296 -16.98 -1.10 14.56
N ILE A 297 -15.67 -1.34 14.52
CA ILE A 297 -14.67 -0.27 14.61
C ILE A 297 -14.46 0.30 13.22
N ASP A 298 -14.70 1.59 13.04
CA ASP A 298 -14.46 2.32 11.79
C ASP A 298 -13.00 2.74 11.67
N ALA A 299 -12.27 2.14 10.71
CA ALA A 299 -10.90 2.51 10.35
C ALA A 299 -10.84 3.51 9.20
N SER A 300 -11.95 3.87 8.57
CA SER A 300 -11.97 4.72 7.38
C SER A 300 -11.30 6.10 7.54
N PRO A 301 -11.30 6.74 8.73
CA PRO A 301 -10.58 8.00 8.93
C PRO A 301 -9.05 7.88 8.83
N TYR A 302 -8.53 6.67 8.97
CA TYR A 302 -7.09 6.39 9.03
C TYR A 302 -6.53 5.83 7.72
N VAL A 303 -7.30 5.83 6.63
CA VAL A 303 -6.75 5.40 5.33
C VAL A 303 -5.64 6.36 4.90
N PRO A 304 -4.42 5.86 4.63
CA PRO A 304 -3.31 6.73 4.26
C PRO A 304 -3.51 7.29 2.85
N TRP A 305 -3.17 8.55 2.67
CA TRP A 305 -3.33 9.25 1.40
C TRP A 305 -2.58 8.52 0.27
N GLY A 306 -3.30 8.08 -0.72
CA GLY A 306 -2.77 7.42 -1.93
C GLY A 306 -2.19 6.02 -1.77
N MET A 307 -2.05 5.49 -0.56
CA MET A 307 -1.25 4.28 -0.30
C MET A 307 -2.08 3.03 0.05
N GLY A 308 -3.33 3.17 0.46
CA GLY A 308 -4.09 2.07 1.05
C GLY A 308 -3.55 1.61 2.40
N PHE A 309 -4.30 0.75 3.06
CA PHE A 309 -3.88 0.18 4.34
C PHE A 309 -2.76 -0.85 4.18
N ARG A 310 -2.04 -1.08 5.29
CA ARG A 310 -1.18 -2.24 5.50
C ARG A 310 -1.75 -3.09 6.61
N ILE A 311 -1.56 -4.41 6.53
CA ILE A 311 -1.98 -5.36 7.56
C ILE A 311 -0.81 -6.27 7.92
N GLY A 312 -0.75 -6.72 9.14
CA GLY A 312 0.30 -7.67 9.54
C GLY A 312 0.52 -7.76 11.03
N LEU A 313 1.74 -8.17 11.36
CA LEU A 313 2.19 -8.42 12.72
C LEU A 313 2.72 -7.14 13.37
N CYS A 314 2.52 -7.05 14.67
CA CYS A 314 3.14 -6.05 15.52
C CYS A 314 3.75 -6.69 16.77
N ALA A 315 4.95 -6.22 17.14
CA ALA A 315 5.65 -6.61 18.36
C ALA A 315 5.98 -5.34 19.15
N LYS A 316 5.28 -5.12 20.29
CA LYS A 316 5.43 -3.92 21.11
C LYS A 316 6.00 -4.29 22.48
N GLY A 317 7.13 -3.68 22.82
CA GLY A 317 7.82 -3.92 24.09
C GLY A 317 9.13 -3.15 24.17
N GLY A 318 9.76 -3.18 25.35
CA GLY A 318 11.06 -2.56 25.56
C GLY A 318 12.19 -3.27 24.80
N ASP A 319 13.36 -2.64 24.78
CA ASP A 319 14.56 -3.18 24.14
C ASP A 319 14.92 -4.56 24.69
N GLY A 320 15.34 -5.44 23.78
CA GLY A 320 15.69 -6.83 24.12
C GLY A 320 14.51 -7.75 24.39
N THR A 321 13.27 -7.27 24.27
CA THR A 321 12.09 -8.13 24.30
C THR A 321 11.66 -8.54 22.89
N PHE A 322 10.85 -9.59 22.78
CA PHE A 322 10.42 -10.13 21.50
C PHE A 322 9.03 -10.78 21.58
N ALA A 323 8.40 -10.86 20.42
CA ALA A 323 7.15 -11.58 20.19
C ALA A 323 7.41 -12.81 19.33
N ASP A 324 6.82 -13.95 19.69
CA ASP A 324 6.95 -15.20 18.96
C ASP A 324 5.64 -15.57 18.28
N PHE A 325 5.70 -15.75 16.96
CA PHE A 325 4.56 -16.12 16.12
C PHE A 325 4.78 -17.49 15.48
N ARG A 326 3.81 -18.37 15.63
CA ARG A 326 3.83 -19.69 14.98
C ARG A 326 3.34 -19.66 13.54
N LYS A 327 2.35 -18.79 13.27
CA LYS A 327 1.64 -18.78 11.99
C LYS A 327 0.84 -17.49 11.85
N ILE A 328 0.70 -17.05 10.61
CA ILE A 328 -0.28 -16.05 10.19
C ILE A 328 -1.08 -16.59 9.00
N GLU A 329 -2.38 -16.30 8.96
CA GLU A 329 -3.30 -16.72 7.91
C GLU A 329 -4.13 -15.51 7.46
N LEU A 330 -4.11 -15.23 6.17
CA LEU A 330 -4.94 -14.24 5.50
C LEU A 330 -5.89 -14.98 4.58
N ILE A 331 -7.21 -14.83 4.78
CA ILE A 331 -8.27 -15.49 4.02
C ILE A 331 -9.23 -14.43 3.50
N HIS A 332 -9.59 -14.53 2.21
CA HIS A 332 -10.47 -13.60 1.49
C HIS A 332 -11.84 -14.17 1.21
#